data_4bc36fd125cd7effcd094f1985a32977
#
_entry.id   4bc36fd125cd7effcd094f1985a32977
#
_cell.length_a   1.000
_cell.length_b   1.000
_cell.length_c   1.000
_cell.angle_alpha   90.00
_cell.angle_beta   90.00
_cell.angle_gamma   90.00
#
_symmetry.space_group_name_H-M   'P 1'
#
loop_
_entity.id
_entity.type
_entity.pdbx_description
1 polymer ?
#
loop_
_entity_poly.entity_id
_entity_poly.type
_entity_poly.pdbx_seq_one_letter_code
_entity_poly.pdbx_strand_id
1 'polypeptide(L)'
;MKKTLTIVLAILTVTLSSAQWKRVKGNGKTVTIERSVGEYDYVALAGWFDVELVDGTEGQLTLKGEENLLEYIKTEVKDGKLTIKQKRGINLKPSNWNDGITITVPVENVDGVSLSGSGDIVGKTVLKSNRFRTSISGSGDISLEIEATSLDASMSGSGDMNLSGRATDFEVSVSGSGDIRAYDLEADFVDAQVSGSADIKVTAKEMLKARVSGSGDISYKGNPKKIDTKSSGSGDISSY
;
A
#
# COMPACT_ATOMS: atom_id res chain seq x y z
N MET A 1 -45.14 -48.13 -30.30
CA MET A 1 -45.19 -46.70 -29.84
C MET A 1 -43.80 -46.33 -29.48
N LYS A 2 -43.11 -45.67 -30.39
CA LYS A 2 -41.72 -45.16 -30.17
C LYS A 2 -41.81 -43.73 -29.63
N LYS A 3 -41.35 -43.49 -28.39
CA LYS A 3 -41.21 -42.15 -27.85
C LYS A 3 -39.85 -41.60 -28.24
N THR A 4 -39.83 -40.63 -29.14
CA THR A 4 -38.65 -39.85 -29.51
C THR A 4 -38.40 -38.83 -28.42
N LEU A 5 -37.29 -38.96 -27.69
CA LEU A 5 -36.81 -38.03 -26.71
C LEU A 5 -36.00 -36.92 -27.45
N THR A 6 -36.56 -35.75 -27.59
CA THR A 6 -35.89 -34.60 -28.19
C THR A 6 -35.06 -33.91 -27.11
N ILE A 7 -33.73 -34.07 -27.17
CA ILE A 7 -32.79 -33.36 -26.29
C ILE A 7 -32.58 -31.97 -26.91
N VAL A 8 -33.11 -30.93 -26.27
CA VAL A 8 -32.80 -29.54 -26.60
C VAL A 8 -31.49 -29.19 -25.93
N LEU A 9 -30.42 -29.17 -26.72
CA LEU A 9 -29.10 -28.71 -26.27
C LEU A 9 -29.11 -27.18 -26.27
N ALA A 10 -29.33 -26.57 -25.10
CA ALA A 10 -29.18 -25.12 -24.91
C ALA A 10 -27.69 -24.76 -24.95
N ILE A 11 -27.21 -24.26 -26.09
CA ILE A 11 -25.89 -23.71 -26.24
C ILE A 11 -25.87 -22.36 -25.50
N LEU A 12 -25.32 -22.36 -24.29
CA LEU A 12 -25.05 -21.19 -23.51
C LEU A 12 -23.85 -20.47 -24.17
N THR A 13 -24.10 -19.53 -25.08
CA THR A 13 -23.08 -18.67 -25.65
C THR A 13 -22.65 -17.68 -24.57
N VAL A 14 -21.60 -18.02 -23.84
CA VAL A 14 -20.86 -17.07 -23.00
C VAL A 14 -20.17 -16.08 -23.95
N THR A 15 -20.78 -14.93 -24.13
CA THR A 15 -20.11 -13.80 -24.79
C THR A 15 -18.99 -13.31 -23.87
N LEU A 16 -17.78 -13.78 -24.10
CA LEU A 16 -16.56 -13.22 -23.52
C LEU A 16 -16.45 -11.79 -24.03
N SER A 17 -16.99 -10.84 -23.31
CA SER A 17 -16.70 -9.41 -23.45
C SER A 17 -15.22 -9.23 -23.16
N SER A 18 -14.35 -9.39 -24.16
CA SER A 18 -12.97 -8.95 -24.07
C SER A 18 -13.00 -7.43 -23.95
N ALA A 19 -12.95 -6.93 -22.71
CA ALA A 19 -12.71 -5.52 -22.47
C ALA A 19 -11.37 -5.17 -23.11
N GLN A 20 -11.41 -4.64 -24.34
CA GLN A 20 -10.22 -4.32 -25.12
C GLN A 20 -9.60 -3.06 -24.52
N TRP A 21 -8.60 -3.26 -23.65
CA TRP A 21 -7.85 -2.18 -23.03
C TRP A 21 -7.06 -1.45 -24.11
N LYS A 22 -7.27 -0.13 -24.22
CA LYS A 22 -6.48 0.71 -25.13
C LYS A 22 -5.04 0.76 -24.62
N ARG A 23 -4.10 0.19 -25.39
CA ARG A 23 -2.68 0.27 -25.05
C ARG A 23 -2.13 1.62 -25.51
N VAL A 24 -1.48 2.34 -24.63
CA VAL A 24 -0.77 3.58 -24.89
C VAL A 24 0.71 3.36 -24.61
N LYS A 25 1.53 3.44 -25.65
CA LYS A 25 2.99 3.35 -25.53
C LYS A 25 3.56 4.74 -25.29
N GLY A 26 4.51 4.84 -24.37
CA GLY A 26 5.27 6.06 -24.12
C GLY A 26 6.01 6.55 -25.37
N ASN A 27 6.16 7.85 -25.48
CA ASN A 27 6.81 8.55 -26.60
C ASN A 27 8.30 8.84 -26.35
N GLY A 28 8.84 8.47 -25.19
CA GLY A 28 10.23 8.71 -24.80
C GLY A 28 10.55 10.15 -24.39
N LYS A 29 9.58 11.07 -24.48
CA LYS A 29 9.77 12.47 -24.07
C LYS A 29 9.32 12.65 -22.62
N THR A 30 10.26 12.63 -21.67
CA THR A 30 9.99 12.90 -20.26
C THR A 30 9.78 14.39 -20.03
N VAL A 31 8.70 14.72 -19.32
CA VAL A 31 8.34 16.08 -18.91
C VAL A 31 7.97 16.09 -17.43
N THR A 32 7.98 17.29 -16.86
CA THR A 32 7.44 17.55 -15.53
C THR A 32 6.29 18.52 -15.68
N ILE A 33 5.14 18.19 -15.08
CA ILE A 33 3.95 19.03 -15.07
C ILE A 33 3.46 19.24 -13.65
N GLU A 34 2.88 20.39 -13.40
CA GLU A 34 2.17 20.68 -12.16
C GLU A 34 0.67 20.43 -12.33
N ARG A 35 0.04 19.98 -11.25
CA ARG A 35 -1.40 19.72 -11.25
C ARG A 35 -2.02 20.16 -9.93
N SER A 36 -2.91 21.14 -10.01
CA SER A 36 -3.68 21.58 -8.86
C SER A 36 -4.77 20.58 -8.51
N VAL A 37 -4.92 20.32 -7.22
CA VAL A 37 -5.95 19.48 -6.61
C VAL A 37 -6.49 20.21 -5.38
N GLY A 38 -7.53 19.70 -4.74
CA GLY A 38 -8.00 20.22 -3.44
C GLY A 38 -7.08 19.81 -2.28
N GLU A 39 -7.37 20.31 -1.08
CA GLU A 39 -6.75 19.87 0.18
C GLU A 39 -7.09 18.41 0.47
N TYR A 40 -6.18 17.70 1.12
CA TYR A 40 -6.36 16.27 1.44
C TYR A 40 -5.65 15.93 2.76
N ASP A 41 -6.27 15.04 3.51
CA ASP A 41 -5.75 14.45 4.73
C ASP A 41 -5.39 12.97 4.57
N TYR A 42 -5.60 12.41 3.38
CA TYR A 42 -5.31 11.01 3.05
C TYR A 42 -4.80 10.86 1.62
N VAL A 43 -3.74 10.07 1.42
CA VAL A 43 -3.17 9.79 0.08
C VAL A 43 -3.38 8.33 -0.31
N ALA A 44 -3.99 8.09 -1.46
CA ALA A 44 -4.22 6.75 -2.01
C ALA A 44 -3.62 6.61 -3.40
N LEU A 45 -2.68 5.70 -3.54
CA LEU A 45 -2.11 5.30 -4.82
C LEU A 45 -2.75 4.00 -5.31
N ALA A 46 -3.21 4.00 -6.56
CA ALA A 46 -3.71 2.80 -7.23
C ALA A 46 -3.07 2.66 -8.62
N GLY A 47 -1.94 1.95 -8.67
CA GLY A 47 -1.19 1.78 -9.93
C GLY A 47 0.19 1.17 -9.74
N TRP A 48 1.04 1.42 -10.75
CA TRP A 48 2.41 0.92 -10.84
C TRP A 48 3.45 2.05 -10.84
N PHE A 49 3.02 3.28 -10.66
CA PHE A 49 3.87 4.48 -10.59
C PHE A 49 4.17 4.84 -9.15
N ASP A 50 5.21 5.63 -8.94
CA ASP A 50 5.75 5.92 -7.62
C ASP A 50 5.26 7.26 -7.09
N VAL A 51 5.11 7.34 -5.77
CA VAL A 51 4.73 8.57 -5.06
C VAL A 51 5.80 8.93 -4.05
N GLU A 52 6.26 10.18 -4.08
CA GLU A 52 7.11 10.77 -3.07
C GLU A 52 6.29 11.78 -2.24
N LEU A 53 6.17 11.52 -0.94
CA LEU A 53 5.54 12.45 0.00
C LEU A 53 6.62 13.41 0.50
N VAL A 54 6.44 14.69 0.27
CA VAL A 54 7.41 15.74 0.66
C VAL A 54 6.77 16.75 1.60
N ASP A 55 7.58 17.41 2.42
CA ASP A 55 7.10 18.52 3.25
C ASP A 55 6.62 19.66 2.36
N GLY A 56 5.46 20.22 2.65
CA GLY A 56 4.92 21.37 1.92
C GLY A 56 3.40 21.46 1.97
N THR A 57 2.92 22.65 1.58
CA THR A 57 1.48 22.92 1.54
C THR A 57 0.78 22.09 0.47
N GLU A 58 -0.30 21.46 0.84
CA GLU A 58 -1.12 20.61 -0.01
C GLU A 58 -1.78 21.38 -1.16
N GLY A 59 -2.29 20.66 -2.14
CA GLY A 59 -3.08 21.23 -3.25
C GLY A 59 -2.34 21.34 -4.58
N GLN A 60 -1.02 21.13 -4.63
CA GLN A 60 -0.26 21.17 -5.89
C GLN A 60 0.68 19.98 -6.01
N LEU A 61 0.39 19.11 -6.95
CA LEU A 61 1.20 17.92 -7.24
C LEU A 61 2.15 18.19 -8.39
N THR A 62 3.32 17.53 -8.35
CA THR A 62 4.24 17.50 -9.48
C THR A 62 4.27 16.08 -10.06
N LEU A 63 4.00 15.94 -11.36
CA LEU A 63 4.04 14.67 -12.06
C LEU A 63 5.19 14.68 -13.06
N LYS A 64 6.10 13.71 -12.93
CA LYS A 64 7.23 13.51 -13.85
C LYS A 64 7.06 12.19 -14.57
N GLY A 65 7.19 12.18 -15.89
CA GLY A 65 7.09 10.99 -16.71
C GLY A 65 6.96 11.33 -18.20
N GLU A 66 6.70 10.32 -19.02
CA GLU A 66 6.52 10.53 -20.47
C GLU A 66 5.24 11.33 -20.74
N GLU A 67 5.38 12.41 -21.52
CA GLU A 67 4.35 13.43 -21.76
C GLU A 67 2.99 12.83 -22.13
N ASN A 68 2.97 11.88 -23.05
CA ASN A 68 1.74 11.25 -23.53
C ASN A 68 1.16 10.21 -22.57
N LEU A 69 1.86 9.84 -21.48
CA LEU A 69 1.34 8.93 -20.46
C LEU A 69 0.70 9.71 -19.32
N LEU A 70 1.20 10.90 -18.96
CA LEU A 70 0.73 11.70 -17.85
C LEU A 70 -0.75 12.13 -17.96
N GLU A 71 -1.27 12.28 -19.17
CA GLU A 71 -2.69 12.58 -19.41
C GLU A 71 -3.64 11.47 -18.93
N TYR A 72 -3.14 10.23 -18.79
CA TYR A 72 -3.91 9.07 -18.32
C TYR A 72 -3.77 8.82 -16.82
N ILE A 73 -2.98 9.61 -16.12
CA ILE A 73 -2.96 9.58 -14.65
C ILE A 73 -4.03 10.54 -14.13
N LYS A 74 -4.94 10.03 -13.34
CA LYS A 74 -5.96 10.82 -12.64
C LYS A 74 -5.50 11.12 -11.23
N THR A 75 -5.72 12.36 -10.81
CA THR A 75 -5.54 12.84 -9.45
C THR A 75 -6.84 13.51 -9.03
N GLU A 76 -7.56 12.90 -8.13
CA GLU A 76 -8.89 13.35 -7.71
C GLU A 76 -8.92 13.43 -6.18
N VAL A 77 -9.37 14.55 -5.63
CA VAL A 77 -9.66 14.68 -4.20
C VAL A 77 -11.15 14.55 -3.99
N LYS A 78 -11.55 13.65 -3.12
CA LYS A 78 -12.92 13.46 -2.68
C LYS A 78 -12.97 13.12 -1.21
N ASP A 79 -13.76 13.85 -0.44
CA ASP A 79 -13.94 13.68 1.01
C ASP A 79 -12.60 13.63 1.75
N GLY A 80 -11.69 14.60 1.46
CA GLY A 80 -10.34 14.69 2.02
C GLY A 80 -9.32 13.65 1.50
N LYS A 81 -9.73 12.75 0.62
CA LYS A 81 -8.86 11.69 0.09
C LYS A 81 -8.35 12.01 -1.32
N LEU A 82 -7.06 12.24 -1.44
CA LEU A 82 -6.38 12.29 -2.74
C LEU A 82 -6.24 10.86 -3.29
N THR A 83 -6.85 10.61 -4.43
CA THR A 83 -6.71 9.33 -5.15
C THR A 83 -5.91 9.54 -6.43
N ILE A 84 -4.76 8.88 -6.52
CA ILE A 84 -3.87 8.88 -7.67
C ILE A 84 -3.99 7.52 -8.35
N LYS A 85 -4.50 7.51 -9.59
CA LYS A 85 -4.79 6.26 -10.32
C LYS A 85 -4.68 6.40 -11.83
N GLN A 86 -4.51 5.30 -12.51
CA GLN A 86 -4.62 5.25 -13.96
C GLN A 86 -6.09 5.35 -14.43
N LYS A 87 -6.33 6.01 -15.57
CA LYS A 87 -7.65 5.99 -16.22
C LYS A 87 -8.06 4.56 -16.55
N ARG A 88 -9.30 4.22 -16.23
CA ARG A 88 -9.85 2.87 -16.46
C ARG A 88 -9.88 2.52 -17.95
N GLY A 89 -9.60 1.28 -18.30
CA GLY A 89 -9.62 0.80 -19.70
C GLY A 89 -8.40 1.18 -20.51
N ILE A 90 -7.38 1.77 -19.90
CA ILE A 90 -6.10 2.11 -20.52
C ILE A 90 -5.02 1.17 -19.97
N ASN A 91 -4.11 0.73 -20.84
CA ASN A 91 -2.91 0.00 -20.44
C ASN A 91 -1.71 0.86 -20.88
N LEU A 92 -1.07 1.50 -19.92
CA LEU A 92 0.10 2.33 -20.15
C LEU A 92 1.35 1.45 -20.22
N LYS A 93 2.16 1.68 -21.22
CA LYS A 93 3.44 1.01 -21.37
C LYS A 93 4.53 2.06 -21.58
N PRO A 94 5.36 2.37 -20.57
CA PRO A 94 6.51 3.25 -20.74
C PRO A 94 7.42 2.78 -21.88
N SER A 95 8.09 3.71 -22.53
CA SER A 95 9.09 3.37 -23.56
C SER A 95 10.31 2.73 -22.92
N ASN A 96 10.65 3.16 -21.69
CA ASN A 96 11.68 2.61 -20.83
C ASN A 96 11.12 2.48 -19.41
N TRP A 97 11.21 1.29 -18.81
CA TRP A 97 10.72 1.04 -17.46
C TRP A 97 11.59 1.68 -16.36
N ASN A 98 12.84 2.01 -16.67
CA ASN A 98 13.72 2.71 -15.74
C ASN A 98 13.35 4.20 -15.57
N ASP A 99 12.60 4.76 -16.54
CA ASP A 99 12.11 6.14 -16.51
C ASP A 99 10.62 6.14 -16.17
N GLY A 100 10.24 5.56 -15.03
CA GLY A 100 8.87 5.43 -14.57
C GLY A 100 8.12 6.76 -14.43
N ILE A 101 6.88 6.70 -13.94
CA ILE A 101 6.12 7.89 -13.58
C ILE A 101 6.28 8.11 -12.08
N THR A 102 6.77 9.28 -11.70
CA THR A 102 6.89 9.71 -10.29
C THR A 102 5.94 10.87 -10.03
N ILE A 103 5.20 10.80 -8.93
CA ILE A 103 4.31 11.86 -8.48
C ILE A 103 4.80 12.38 -7.13
N THR A 104 5.20 13.63 -7.09
CA THR A 104 5.54 14.32 -5.85
C THR A 104 4.29 14.93 -5.25
N VAL A 105 4.02 14.58 -4.01
CA VAL A 105 2.82 14.96 -3.25
C VAL A 105 3.26 15.71 -2.00
N PRO A 106 3.08 17.04 -1.94
CA PRO A 106 3.31 17.81 -0.72
C PRO A 106 2.32 17.40 0.36
N VAL A 107 2.79 17.21 1.58
CA VAL A 107 1.98 16.84 2.74
C VAL A 107 2.33 17.72 3.94
N GLU A 108 1.33 18.23 4.61
CA GLU A 108 1.46 18.98 5.86
C GLU A 108 0.91 18.19 7.03
N ASN A 109 -0.35 17.74 6.95
CA ASN A 109 -1.03 16.98 7.99
C ASN A 109 -1.86 15.85 7.36
N VAL A 110 -1.25 14.69 7.17
CA VAL A 110 -1.97 13.53 6.62
C VAL A 110 -2.21 12.46 7.67
N ASP A 111 -3.43 11.93 7.68
CA ASP A 111 -3.88 10.89 8.61
C ASP A 111 -3.71 9.48 8.03
N GLY A 112 -3.25 9.37 6.80
CA GLY A 112 -2.94 8.06 6.26
C GLY A 112 -2.55 8.00 4.79
N VAL A 113 -2.02 6.83 4.46
CA VAL A 113 -1.48 6.51 3.13
C VAL A 113 -1.89 5.09 2.75
N SER A 114 -2.33 4.88 1.52
CA SER A 114 -2.63 3.53 1.03
C SER A 114 -2.09 3.29 -0.36
N LEU A 115 -1.60 2.08 -0.58
CA LEU A 115 -1.08 1.59 -1.85
C LEU A 115 -1.91 0.40 -2.33
N SER A 116 -2.38 0.48 -3.57
CA SER A 116 -3.03 -0.63 -4.26
C SER A 116 -2.39 -0.81 -5.64
N GLY A 117 -1.59 -1.84 -5.80
CA GLY A 117 -0.86 -2.11 -7.04
C GLY A 117 0.58 -2.51 -6.80
N SER A 118 1.49 -2.03 -7.66
CA SER A 118 2.91 -2.40 -7.67
C SER A 118 3.87 -1.20 -7.80
N GLY A 119 3.38 0.01 -7.63
CA GLY A 119 4.23 1.19 -7.47
C GLY A 119 4.61 1.37 -6.01
N ASP A 120 5.49 2.32 -5.72
CA ASP A 120 6.02 2.54 -4.39
C ASP A 120 5.57 3.88 -3.80
N ILE A 121 5.49 3.95 -2.47
CA ILE A 121 5.26 5.21 -1.76
C ILE A 121 6.42 5.43 -0.77
N VAL A 122 7.11 6.56 -0.93
CA VAL A 122 8.23 6.94 -0.08
C VAL A 122 7.95 8.28 0.59
N GLY A 123 7.96 8.29 1.92
CA GLY A 123 7.98 9.52 2.71
C GLY A 123 9.37 10.13 2.74
N LYS A 124 9.50 11.39 2.33
CA LYS A 124 10.73 12.19 2.42
C LYS A 124 10.71 13.15 3.62
N THR A 125 9.65 13.10 4.40
CA THR A 125 9.43 13.90 5.61
C THR A 125 8.78 13.04 6.69
N VAL A 126 8.87 13.47 7.94
CA VAL A 126 8.19 12.83 9.07
C VAL A 126 6.70 13.16 9.01
N LEU A 127 5.87 12.13 8.96
CA LEU A 127 4.41 12.28 8.95
C LEU A 127 3.89 12.30 10.39
N LYS A 128 3.20 13.40 10.76
CA LYS A 128 2.70 13.59 12.13
C LYS A 128 1.18 13.55 12.16
N SER A 129 0.62 12.72 13.03
CA SER A 129 -0.83 12.61 13.20
C SER A 129 -1.19 12.05 14.58
N ASN A 130 -2.38 12.35 15.07
CA ASN A 130 -2.89 11.66 16.25
C ASN A 130 -3.23 10.19 15.94
N ARG A 131 -3.78 9.94 14.75
CA ARG A 131 -4.14 8.59 14.30
C ARG A 131 -3.75 8.40 12.85
N PHE A 132 -2.70 7.66 12.63
CA PHE A 132 -2.20 7.40 11.28
C PHE A 132 -2.55 5.99 10.82
N ARG A 133 -2.98 5.86 9.57
CA ARG A 133 -3.24 4.55 8.95
C ARG A 133 -2.41 4.38 7.69
N THR A 134 -1.78 3.22 7.56
CA THR A 134 -1.10 2.85 6.33
C THR A 134 -1.51 1.45 5.87
N SER A 135 -1.66 1.26 4.56
CA SER A 135 -2.06 -0.05 4.05
C SER A 135 -1.49 -0.35 2.67
N ILE A 136 -1.13 -1.62 2.46
CA ILE A 136 -0.74 -2.17 1.16
C ILE A 136 -1.75 -3.24 0.75
N SER A 137 -2.19 -3.15 -0.50
CA SER A 137 -2.93 -4.22 -1.19
C SER A 137 -2.31 -4.42 -2.57
N GLY A 138 -1.36 -5.34 -2.66
CA GLY A 138 -0.61 -5.60 -3.90
C GLY A 138 0.82 -6.05 -3.66
N SER A 139 1.74 -5.58 -4.49
CA SER A 139 3.15 -5.99 -4.49
C SER A 139 4.12 -4.81 -4.54
N GLY A 140 3.64 -3.61 -4.34
CA GLY A 140 4.48 -2.41 -4.21
C GLY A 140 4.85 -2.16 -2.75
N ASP A 141 5.77 -1.25 -2.53
CA ASP A 141 6.37 -1.01 -1.22
C ASP A 141 5.98 0.34 -0.63
N ILE A 142 5.94 0.40 0.70
CA ILE A 142 5.75 1.65 1.45
C ILE A 142 6.93 1.85 2.40
N SER A 143 7.55 3.05 2.38
CA SER A 143 8.58 3.45 3.34
C SER A 143 8.24 4.80 3.94
N LEU A 144 7.97 4.84 5.25
CA LEU A 144 7.52 6.04 5.97
C LEU A 144 8.23 6.22 7.31
N GLU A 145 8.44 7.49 7.67
CA GLU A 145 8.78 7.88 9.03
C GLU A 145 7.56 8.57 9.66
N ILE A 146 7.09 8.07 10.83
CA ILE A 146 5.80 8.43 11.42
C ILE A 146 5.96 8.78 12.90
N GLU A 147 5.36 9.90 13.31
CA GLU A 147 5.12 10.25 14.72
C GLU A 147 3.62 10.30 14.97
N ALA A 148 3.09 9.32 15.71
CA ALA A 148 1.65 9.22 15.94
C ALA A 148 1.32 8.79 17.38
N THR A 149 0.11 9.13 17.87
CA THR A 149 -0.40 8.50 19.08
C THR A 149 -0.87 7.08 18.79
N SER A 150 -1.59 6.89 17.69
CA SER A 150 -2.06 5.57 17.26
C SER A 150 -1.67 5.34 15.79
N LEU A 151 -0.99 4.24 15.53
CA LEU A 151 -0.59 3.79 14.20
C LEU A 151 -1.24 2.44 13.88
N ASP A 152 -1.94 2.37 12.76
CA ASP A 152 -2.52 1.14 12.21
C ASP A 152 -1.86 0.85 10.85
N ALA A 153 -1.14 -0.26 10.77
CA ALA A 153 -0.46 -0.71 9.57
C ALA A 153 -0.98 -2.08 9.12
N SER A 154 -1.47 -2.15 7.90
CA SER A 154 -2.02 -3.40 7.38
C SER A 154 -1.49 -3.74 6.00
N MET A 155 -1.22 -5.02 5.77
CA MET A 155 -0.75 -5.50 4.48
C MET A 155 -1.52 -6.75 4.04
N SER A 156 -1.94 -6.71 2.77
CA SER A 156 -2.52 -7.85 2.08
C SER A 156 -1.87 -7.98 0.71
N GLY A 157 -0.91 -8.87 0.58
CA GLY A 157 -0.17 -9.07 -0.66
C GLY A 157 1.26 -9.55 -0.44
N SER A 158 2.18 -9.07 -1.29
CA SER A 158 3.58 -9.51 -1.32
C SER A 158 4.58 -8.34 -1.39
N GLY A 159 4.12 -7.12 -1.19
CA GLY A 159 4.99 -5.96 -1.04
C GLY A 159 5.60 -5.86 0.36
N ASP A 160 6.50 -4.93 0.56
CA ASP A 160 7.15 -4.69 1.84
C ASP A 160 6.75 -3.33 2.44
N MET A 161 6.70 -3.27 3.77
CA MET A 161 6.46 -2.01 4.48
C MET A 161 7.61 -1.73 5.45
N ASN A 162 8.28 -0.58 5.28
CA ASN A 162 9.34 -0.12 6.15
C ASN A 162 8.84 1.09 6.94
N LEU A 163 8.76 0.94 8.26
CA LEU A 163 8.25 1.99 9.16
C LEU A 163 9.32 2.37 10.18
N SER A 164 9.46 3.67 10.39
CA SER A 164 10.35 4.24 11.41
C SER A 164 9.65 5.37 12.17
N GLY A 165 10.24 5.81 13.30
CA GLY A 165 9.73 6.91 14.10
C GLY A 165 9.18 6.48 15.45
N ARG A 166 7.99 6.96 15.83
CA ARG A 166 7.40 6.68 17.14
C ARG A 166 5.89 6.59 17.13
N ALA A 167 5.35 5.67 17.93
CA ALA A 167 3.92 5.59 18.24
C ALA A 167 3.68 5.29 19.72
N THR A 168 2.53 5.65 20.28
CA THR A 168 2.11 5.10 21.58
C THR A 168 1.49 3.72 21.39
N ASP A 169 0.49 3.64 20.53
CA ASP A 169 -0.18 2.40 20.17
C ASP A 169 0.16 2.02 18.72
N PHE A 170 0.64 0.82 18.51
CA PHE A 170 0.96 0.29 17.18
C PHE A 170 0.22 -1.03 16.95
N GLU A 171 -0.79 -1.00 16.09
CA GLU A 171 -1.46 -2.19 15.56
C GLU A 171 -0.91 -2.52 14.18
N VAL A 172 -0.43 -3.75 14.00
CA VAL A 172 0.17 -4.19 12.74
C VAL A 172 -0.32 -5.58 12.34
N SER A 173 -0.78 -5.69 11.11
CA SER A 173 -1.32 -6.95 10.60
C SER A 173 -0.87 -7.25 9.18
N VAL A 174 -0.50 -8.50 8.94
CA VAL A 174 -0.15 -9.00 7.61
C VAL A 174 -0.98 -10.23 7.25
N SER A 175 -1.50 -10.19 6.03
CA SER A 175 -2.13 -11.36 5.40
C SER A 175 -1.52 -11.54 4.02
N GLY A 176 -0.56 -12.44 3.88
CA GLY A 176 0.15 -12.66 2.62
C GLY A 176 1.57 -13.17 2.81
N SER A 177 2.50 -12.64 2.00
CA SER A 177 3.90 -13.08 1.97
C SER A 177 4.92 -11.94 1.96
N GLY A 178 4.48 -10.71 2.07
CA GLY A 178 5.38 -9.54 2.19
C GLY A 178 5.69 -9.23 3.65
N ASP A 179 6.77 -8.50 3.90
CA ASP A 179 7.27 -8.24 5.25
C ASP A 179 6.94 -6.82 5.75
N ILE A 180 6.74 -6.70 7.07
CA ILE A 180 6.72 -5.39 7.73
C ILE A 180 7.95 -5.25 8.62
N ARG A 181 8.80 -4.28 8.27
CA ARG A 181 10.03 -3.94 8.98
C ARG A 181 9.82 -2.63 9.76
N ALA A 182 9.60 -2.75 11.06
CA ALA A 182 9.35 -1.64 11.97
C ALA A 182 10.24 -1.71 13.22
N TYR A 183 11.47 -2.20 13.09
CA TYR A 183 12.43 -2.15 14.21
C TYR A 183 12.83 -0.73 14.59
N ASP A 184 12.81 0.20 13.62
CA ASP A 184 13.15 1.60 13.82
C ASP A 184 11.92 2.45 14.19
N LEU A 185 10.76 1.82 14.42
CA LEU A 185 9.55 2.41 14.98
C LEU A 185 9.42 2.00 16.44
N GLU A 186 9.67 2.93 17.36
CA GLU A 186 9.48 2.69 18.80
C GLU A 186 8.02 2.83 19.19
N ALA A 187 7.41 1.80 19.77
CA ALA A 187 6.05 1.86 20.27
C ALA A 187 5.95 1.39 21.73
N ASP A 188 5.07 2.02 22.53
CA ASP A 188 4.83 1.61 23.90
C ASP A 188 4.00 0.32 23.91
N PHE A 189 2.92 0.28 23.16
CA PHE A 189 2.01 -0.86 23.07
C PHE A 189 1.97 -1.37 21.62
N VAL A 190 2.29 -2.65 21.44
CA VAL A 190 2.29 -3.29 20.11
C VAL A 190 1.30 -4.46 20.09
N ASP A 191 0.38 -4.48 19.11
CA ASP A 191 -0.44 -5.64 18.73
C ASP A 191 -0.06 -6.07 17.31
N ALA A 192 0.66 -7.19 17.18
CA ALA A 192 1.18 -7.69 15.91
C ALA A 192 0.51 -9.01 15.51
N GLN A 193 0.02 -9.09 14.28
CA GLN A 193 -0.69 -10.26 13.78
C GLN A 193 -0.18 -10.68 12.40
N VAL A 194 0.21 -11.94 12.26
CA VAL A 194 0.60 -12.57 10.99
C VAL A 194 -0.38 -13.66 10.64
N SER A 195 -0.87 -13.60 9.40
CA SER A 195 -1.64 -14.68 8.78
C SER A 195 -1.05 -14.99 7.40
N GLY A 196 -0.34 -16.08 7.27
CA GLY A 196 0.36 -16.44 6.03
C GLY A 196 1.81 -16.81 6.22
N SER A 197 2.69 -16.31 5.35
CA SER A 197 4.15 -16.60 5.36
C SER A 197 5.01 -15.33 5.46
N ALA A 198 4.42 -14.26 5.89
CA ALA A 198 5.05 -12.95 6.05
C ALA A 198 5.74 -12.82 7.39
N ASP A 199 6.76 -11.98 7.47
CA ASP A 199 7.43 -11.65 8.72
C ASP A 199 7.11 -10.22 9.20
N ILE A 200 6.94 -10.08 10.51
CA ILE A 200 6.81 -8.78 11.17
C ILE A 200 7.98 -8.56 12.12
N LYS A 201 8.62 -7.38 12.02
CA LYS A 201 9.69 -6.93 12.91
C LYS A 201 9.27 -5.66 13.62
N VAL A 202 9.20 -5.67 14.95
CA VAL A 202 8.69 -4.54 15.76
C VAL A 202 9.57 -4.23 16.97
N THR A 203 9.44 -3.01 17.50
CA THR A 203 10.05 -2.61 18.78
C THR A 203 8.97 -2.21 19.76
N ALA A 204 8.84 -2.98 20.86
CA ALA A 204 7.85 -2.77 21.91
C ALA A 204 8.53 -2.40 23.24
N LYS A 205 8.02 -1.35 23.93
CA LYS A 205 8.60 -0.85 25.20
C LYS A 205 7.86 -1.35 26.43
N GLU A 206 6.54 -1.29 26.43
CA GLU A 206 5.72 -1.59 27.62
C GLU A 206 4.95 -2.91 27.46
N MET A 207 4.33 -3.14 26.31
CA MET A 207 3.53 -4.33 26.08
C MET A 207 3.64 -4.82 24.64
N LEU A 208 3.79 -6.13 24.49
CA LEU A 208 3.68 -6.84 23.22
C LEU A 208 2.54 -7.86 23.29
N LYS A 209 1.62 -7.76 22.36
CA LYS A 209 0.69 -8.83 22.01
C LYS A 209 1.02 -9.28 20.59
N ALA A 210 1.35 -10.57 20.41
CA ALA A 210 1.75 -11.10 19.12
C ALA A 210 1.02 -12.41 18.79
N ARG A 211 0.53 -12.50 17.58
CA ARG A 211 -0.25 -13.65 17.10
C ARG A 211 0.26 -14.09 15.72
N VAL A 212 0.62 -15.35 15.61
CA VAL A 212 1.01 -15.97 14.35
C VAL A 212 0.02 -17.07 13.99
N SER A 213 -0.45 -17.05 12.75
CA SER A 213 -1.27 -18.09 12.15
C SER A 213 -0.73 -18.41 10.76
N GLY A 214 0.10 -19.44 10.66
CA GLY A 214 0.76 -19.82 9.41
C GLY A 214 2.22 -20.18 9.61
N SER A 215 3.09 -19.72 8.69
CA SER A 215 4.52 -20.05 8.66
C SER A 215 5.43 -18.82 8.74
N GLY A 216 4.88 -17.64 8.86
CA GLY A 216 5.65 -16.41 9.03
C GLY A 216 6.00 -16.16 10.50
N ASP A 217 6.95 -15.29 10.75
CA ASP A 217 7.50 -15.05 12.07
C ASP A 217 7.22 -13.62 12.58
N ILE A 218 7.18 -13.45 13.90
CA ILE A 218 7.19 -12.13 14.54
C ILE A 218 8.46 -12.02 15.38
N SER A 219 9.36 -11.10 14.98
CA SER A 219 10.56 -10.79 15.74
C SER A 219 10.43 -9.43 16.42
N TYR A 220 10.75 -9.35 17.69
CA TYR A 220 10.62 -8.09 18.42
C TYR A 220 11.90 -7.67 19.13
N LYS A 221 12.10 -6.36 19.22
CA LYS A 221 13.10 -5.67 20.05
C LYS A 221 12.43 -4.99 21.23
N GLY A 222 13.24 -4.57 22.20
CA GLY A 222 12.80 -3.89 23.40
C GLY A 222 12.72 -4.85 24.58
N ASN A 223 12.23 -4.33 25.71
CA ASN A 223 12.06 -5.12 26.93
C ASN A 223 10.66 -4.88 27.51
N PRO A 224 9.60 -5.29 26.81
CA PRO A 224 8.23 -5.04 27.25
C PRO A 224 7.94 -5.74 28.56
N LYS A 225 7.29 -5.02 29.49
CA LYS A 225 6.92 -5.52 30.82
C LYS A 225 5.84 -6.61 30.76
N LYS A 226 5.05 -6.60 29.70
CA LYS A 226 3.98 -7.58 29.47
C LYS A 226 4.08 -8.15 28.06
N ILE A 227 4.12 -9.48 28.00
CA ILE A 227 4.19 -10.21 26.72
C ILE A 227 3.03 -11.21 26.72
N ASP A 228 2.21 -11.15 25.65
CA ASP A 228 1.14 -12.10 25.37
C ASP A 228 1.32 -12.61 23.93
N THR A 229 1.83 -13.83 23.81
CA THR A 229 2.17 -14.42 22.51
C THR A 229 1.37 -15.71 22.27
N LYS A 230 0.98 -15.92 21.00
CA LYS A 230 0.37 -17.18 20.59
C LYS A 230 0.75 -17.47 19.15
N SER A 231 1.34 -18.63 18.90
CA SER A 231 1.58 -19.16 17.57
C SER A 231 0.67 -20.36 17.28
N SER A 232 0.17 -20.45 16.05
CA SER A 232 -0.61 -21.55 15.51
C SER A 232 -0.13 -21.82 14.09
N GLY A 233 0.64 -22.87 13.90
CA GLY A 233 1.30 -23.22 12.65
C GLY A 233 2.79 -23.49 12.86
N SER A 234 3.61 -23.21 11.86
CA SER A 234 5.07 -23.45 11.89
C SER A 234 5.88 -22.18 12.18
N GLY A 235 5.24 -21.04 12.24
CA GLY A 235 5.90 -19.76 12.52
C GLY A 235 6.19 -19.56 14.00
N ASP A 236 7.14 -18.69 14.31
CA ASP A 236 7.66 -18.42 15.64
C ASP A 236 7.49 -16.95 16.07
N ILE A 237 7.60 -16.72 17.39
CA ILE A 237 7.61 -15.38 17.98
C ILE A 237 8.83 -15.30 18.89
N SER A 238 9.82 -14.48 18.50
CA SER A 238 11.13 -14.44 19.15
C SER A 238 11.61 -13.02 19.46
N SER A 239 12.39 -12.88 20.53
CA SER A 239 13.14 -11.64 20.80
C SER A 239 14.43 -11.61 19.96
N TYR A 240 14.75 -10.44 19.44
CA TYR A 240 15.98 -10.18 18.70
C TYR A 240 17.07 -9.67 19.64
#